data_f3d8535736cd92957a640b98e15e0ef5
#
_entry.id   f3d8535736cd92957a640b98e15e0ef5
#
_cell.length_a   1.000
_cell.length_b   1.000
_cell.length_c   1.000
_cell.angle_alpha   90.00
_cell.angle_beta   90.00
_cell.angle_gamma   90.00
#
_symmetry.space_group_name_H-M   'P 1'
#
loop_
_entity.id
_entity.type
_entity.pdbx_description
1 polymer ?
#
loop_
_entity_poly.entity_id
_entity_poly.type
_entity_poly.pdbx_seq_one_letter_code
_entity_poly.pdbx_strand_id
1 'polypeptide(L)'
;MNPAAALSCKKSLTTAKSFSFKKNEGQLMLDEKNFTKYLTRHEIEAAVQSIAAQINSDYEDKEVVLVGVLKGAILFMADLIRYLKGSVEVEFVRLSSYGKARTSSGTVTILKDIQADIRNKHVLIVEEIIDSGRTLKFLYDRLKAAGPASVEIVTLLDKASKRVVDVPVKYVGRTIDDQFLVGYGLDLEEHARNLPDIYYLKYPN
;
A
#
# COMPACT_ATOMS: atom_id res chain seq x y z
N MET A 1 2.24 40.99 11.21
CA MET A 1 2.15 39.59 10.70
C MET A 1 2.23 39.59 9.19
N ASN A 2 3.28 39.03 8.61
CA ASN A 2 3.65 39.21 7.20
C ASN A 2 2.95 38.14 6.34
N PRO A 3 2.09 38.47 5.36
CA PRO A 3 1.37 37.53 4.52
C PRO A 3 2.26 36.82 3.49
N ALA A 4 3.54 37.17 3.36
CA ALA A 4 4.45 36.62 2.36
C ALA A 4 4.93 35.16 2.65
N ALA A 5 4.87 34.70 3.88
CA ALA A 5 5.32 33.35 4.26
C ALA A 5 4.32 32.24 3.89
N ALA A 6 3.06 32.58 3.65
CA ALA A 6 2.02 31.61 3.30
C ALA A 6 2.00 31.25 1.79
N LEU A 7 2.62 32.08 0.94
CA LEU A 7 2.67 31.84 -0.51
C LEU A 7 3.84 30.93 -0.96
N SER A 8 4.91 30.86 -0.18
CA SER A 8 6.13 30.12 -0.56
C SER A 8 5.92 28.60 -0.60
N CYS A 9 5.03 28.05 0.21
CA CYS A 9 4.81 26.60 0.27
C CYS A 9 3.75 26.09 -0.73
N LYS A 10 2.88 26.98 -1.25
CA LYS A 10 1.98 26.62 -2.36
C LYS A 10 2.71 26.60 -3.71
N LYS A 11 3.82 27.34 -3.85
CA LYS A 11 4.59 27.37 -5.09
C LYS A 11 5.40 26.09 -5.33
N SER A 12 5.77 25.32 -4.31
CA SER A 12 6.55 24.09 -4.52
C SER A 12 5.70 22.89 -5.00
N LEU A 13 4.37 22.93 -4.78
CA LEU A 13 3.45 21.88 -5.27
C LEU A 13 2.76 22.26 -6.60
N THR A 14 2.74 23.56 -6.95
CA THR A 14 2.09 24.04 -8.19
C THR A 14 3.03 24.08 -9.39
N THR A 15 4.31 23.82 -9.20
CA THR A 15 5.29 23.61 -10.28
C THR A 15 5.53 22.15 -10.59
N ALA A 16 4.73 21.23 -10.10
CA ALA A 16 4.56 19.92 -10.70
C ALA A 16 3.91 20.14 -12.09
N LYS A 17 4.73 20.67 -13.02
CA LYS A 17 4.44 20.76 -14.44
C LYS A 17 3.91 19.39 -14.84
N SER A 18 2.68 19.41 -15.37
CA SER A 18 2.01 18.35 -16.08
C SER A 18 2.85 17.07 -16.17
N PHE A 19 2.62 16.11 -15.26
CA PHE A 19 3.14 14.77 -15.45
C PHE A 19 2.55 14.29 -16.77
N SER A 20 3.33 14.38 -17.84
CA SER A 20 2.86 14.03 -19.15
C SER A 20 2.91 12.52 -19.29
N PHE A 21 1.74 11.93 -19.21
CA PHE A 21 1.55 10.60 -19.75
C PHE A 21 1.64 10.71 -21.27
N LYS A 22 2.58 10.05 -21.89
CA LYS A 22 2.59 9.92 -23.35
C LYS A 22 1.56 8.84 -23.71
N LYS A 23 0.60 9.20 -24.56
CA LYS A 23 -0.23 8.21 -25.25
C LYS A 23 0.60 7.67 -26.42
N ASN A 24 1.01 6.43 -26.35
CA ASN A 24 1.51 5.68 -27.47
C ASN A 24 0.59 4.49 -27.71
N GLU A 25 -0.01 4.40 -28.91
CA GLU A 25 -0.92 3.31 -29.32
C GLU A 25 -2.05 2.99 -28.32
N GLY A 26 -2.59 4.01 -27.63
CA GLY A 26 -3.68 3.84 -26.67
C GLY A 26 -3.26 3.41 -25.26
N GLN A 27 -1.99 3.12 -25.00
CA GLN A 27 -1.46 2.84 -23.67
C GLN A 27 -0.98 4.11 -22.98
N LEU A 28 -1.31 4.22 -21.69
CA LEU A 28 -0.76 5.25 -20.81
C LEU A 28 0.68 4.86 -20.48
N MET A 29 1.66 5.59 -21.01
CA MET A 29 3.07 5.39 -20.68
C MET A 29 3.58 6.54 -19.81
N LEU A 30 4.33 6.20 -18.77
CA LEU A 30 5.08 7.19 -18.00
C LEU A 30 6.17 7.82 -18.86
N ASP A 31 6.35 9.14 -18.75
CA ASP A 31 7.46 9.80 -19.43
C ASP A 31 8.78 9.36 -18.78
N GLU A 32 9.62 8.62 -19.52
CA GLU A 32 10.93 8.12 -19.05
C GLU A 32 11.88 9.23 -18.58
N LYS A 33 11.62 10.48 -18.95
CA LYS A 33 12.39 11.63 -18.44
C LYS A 33 12.16 11.86 -16.96
N ASN A 34 10.94 11.55 -16.47
CA ASN A 34 10.51 11.83 -15.11
C ASN A 34 10.48 10.59 -14.21
N PHE A 35 10.51 9.40 -14.80
CA PHE A 35 10.40 8.15 -14.06
C PHE A 35 11.51 7.19 -14.41
N THR A 36 11.93 6.40 -13.43
CA THR A 36 12.86 5.28 -13.63
C THR A 36 12.21 4.03 -13.08
N LYS A 37 12.32 2.93 -13.81
CA LYS A 37 11.87 1.63 -13.33
C LYS A 37 12.64 1.25 -12.08
N TYR A 38 11.89 0.89 -11.04
CA TYR A 38 12.41 0.51 -9.73
C TYR A 38 12.33 -0.99 -9.50
N LEU A 39 11.15 -1.57 -9.75
CA LEU A 39 10.92 -3.02 -9.72
C LEU A 39 10.24 -3.46 -11.00
N THR A 40 10.76 -4.49 -11.60
CA THR A 40 10.11 -5.16 -12.72
C THR A 40 8.97 -6.06 -12.24
N ARG A 41 8.01 -6.34 -13.13
CA ARG A 41 6.95 -7.31 -12.89
C ARG A 41 7.50 -8.66 -12.39
N HIS A 42 8.60 -9.14 -12.93
CA HIS A 42 9.20 -10.42 -12.52
C HIS A 42 9.75 -10.38 -11.09
N GLU A 43 10.38 -9.26 -10.68
CA GLU A 43 10.85 -9.08 -9.30
C GLU A 43 9.68 -8.99 -8.32
N ILE A 44 8.59 -8.32 -8.72
CA ILE A 44 7.34 -8.25 -7.95
C ILE A 44 6.75 -9.64 -7.78
N GLU A 45 6.62 -10.41 -8.87
CA GLU A 45 6.10 -11.77 -8.86
C GLU A 45 6.93 -12.69 -7.96
N ALA A 46 8.27 -12.62 -8.03
CA ALA A 46 9.15 -13.37 -7.15
C ALA A 46 8.95 -13.04 -5.67
N ALA A 47 8.77 -11.74 -5.35
CA ALA A 47 8.47 -11.31 -3.98
C ALA A 47 7.12 -11.84 -3.50
N VAL A 48 6.08 -11.78 -4.34
CA VAL A 48 4.74 -12.32 -4.03
C VAL A 48 4.79 -13.82 -3.77
N GLN A 49 5.50 -14.58 -4.62
CA GLN A 49 5.67 -16.02 -4.44
C GLN A 49 6.41 -16.37 -3.14
N SER A 50 7.45 -15.60 -2.80
CA SER A 50 8.19 -15.78 -1.55
C SER A 50 7.32 -15.53 -0.32
N ILE A 51 6.51 -14.46 -0.33
CA ILE A 51 5.54 -14.16 0.73
C ILE A 51 4.52 -15.30 0.84
N ALA A 52 3.93 -15.71 -0.28
CA ALA A 52 2.93 -16.78 -0.30
C ALA A 52 3.47 -18.11 0.24
N ALA A 53 4.73 -18.45 -0.06
CA ALA A 53 5.37 -19.66 0.46
C ALA A 53 5.49 -19.63 2.00
N GLN A 54 5.86 -18.48 2.57
CA GLN A 54 5.92 -18.30 4.03
C GLN A 54 4.54 -18.42 4.67
N ILE A 55 3.52 -17.74 4.08
CA ILE A 55 2.15 -17.80 4.57
C ILE A 55 1.61 -19.23 4.50
N ASN A 56 1.83 -19.94 3.39
CA ASN A 56 1.38 -21.34 3.25
C ASN A 56 2.00 -22.26 4.30
N SER A 57 3.25 -22.01 4.70
CA SER A 57 3.91 -22.77 5.76
C SER A 57 3.34 -22.45 7.15
N ASP A 58 3.09 -21.16 7.44
CA ASP A 58 2.64 -20.72 8.76
C ASP A 58 1.15 -21.02 9.03
N TYR A 59 0.37 -21.14 7.96
CA TYR A 59 -1.08 -21.32 8.02
C TYR A 59 -1.56 -22.61 7.34
N GLU A 60 -0.71 -23.62 7.30
CA GLU A 60 -1.12 -24.96 6.86
C GLU A 60 -2.31 -25.43 7.69
N ASP A 61 -3.36 -25.91 7.02
CA ASP A 61 -4.64 -26.38 7.62
C ASP A 61 -5.40 -25.35 8.47
N LYS A 62 -5.15 -24.06 8.31
CA LYS A 62 -5.85 -22.98 9.01
C LYS A 62 -6.74 -22.17 8.07
N GLU A 63 -7.86 -21.68 8.61
CA GLU A 63 -8.69 -20.71 7.90
C GLU A 63 -8.08 -19.33 8.00
N VAL A 64 -7.87 -18.69 6.84
CA VAL A 64 -7.26 -17.36 6.74
C VAL A 64 -8.25 -16.37 6.11
N VAL A 65 -8.40 -15.22 6.74
CA VAL A 65 -9.14 -14.08 6.18
C VAL A 65 -8.12 -13.04 5.74
N LEU A 66 -8.05 -12.78 4.43
CA LEU A 66 -7.25 -11.69 3.87
C LEU A 66 -8.07 -10.40 3.89
N VAL A 67 -7.52 -9.34 4.47
CA VAL A 67 -8.14 -8.02 4.52
C VAL A 67 -7.29 -7.04 3.71
N GLY A 68 -7.66 -6.82 2.45
CA GLY A 68 -6.96 -5.88 1.56
C GLY A 68 -7.33 -4.43 1.83
N VAL A 69 -6.33 -3.55 1.92
CA VAL A 69 -6.55 -2.12 2.09
C VAL A 69 -6.70 -1.43 0.74
N LEU A 70 -7.92 -0.98 0.44
CA LEU A 70 -8.23 -0.31 -0.82
C LEU A 70 -7.70 1.12 -0.83
N LYS A 71 -7.21 1.59 -2.01
CA LYS A 71 -7.31 0.98 -3.36
C LYS A 71 -6.01 0.25 -3.75
N GLY A 72 -4.87 0.63 -3.19
CA GLY A 72 -3.55 0.27 -3.67
C GLY A 72 -3.26 -1.22 -3.60
N ALA A 73 -3.63 -1.89 -2.52
CA ALA A 73 -3.37 -3.31 -2.32
C ALA A 73 -4.05 -4.26 -3.33
N ILE A 74 -4.93 -3.75 -4.21
CA ILE A 74 -5.78 -4.60 -5.06
C ILE A 74 -4.98 -5.54 -5.97
N LEU A 75 -3.91 -5.06 -6.60
CA LEU A 75 -3.10 -5.89 -7.50
C LEU A 75 -2.24 -6.87 -6.73
N PHE A 76 -1.59 -6.42 -5.68
CA PHE A 76 -0.80 -7.27 -4.80
C PHE A 76 -1.65 -8.39 -4.19
N MET A 77 -2.84 -8.07 -3.69
CA MET A 77 -3.76 -9.06 -3.14
C MET A 77 -4.24 -10.05 -4.20
N ALA A 78 -4.59 -9.57 -5.41
CA ALA A 78 -5.03 -10.43 -6.51
C ALA A 78 -3.96 -11.43 -6.96
N ASP A 79 -2.69 -11.03 -6.94
CA ASP A 79 -1.59 -11.93 -7.26
C ASP A 79 -1.27 -12.86 -6.08
N LEU A 80 -1.28 -12.35 -4.85
CA LEU A 80 -0.99 -13.14 -3.65
C LEU A 80 -1.96 -14.33 -3.49
N ILE A 81 -3.27 -14.10 -3.61
CA ILE A 81 -4.29 -15.14 -3.42
C ILE A 81 -4.13 -16.32 -4.38
N ARG A 82 -3.55 -16.12 -5.58
CA ARG A 82 -3.33 -17.19 -6.56
C ARG A 82 -2.25 -18.17 -6.14
N TYR A 83 -1.35 -17.78 -5.24
CA TYR A 83 -0.27 -18.62 -4.71
C TYR A 83 -0.60 -19.19 -3.32
N LEU A 84 -1.67 -18.73 -2.67
CA LEU A 84 -2.09 -19.27 -1.38
C LEU A 84 -2.82 -20.60 -1.56
N LYS A 85 -2.62 -21.48 -0.57
CA LYS A 85 -3.26 -22.79 -0.48
C LYS A 85 -4.29 -22.80 0.65
N GLY A 86 -5.20 -23.77 0.62
CA GLY A 86 -6.18 -23.98 1.68
C GLY A 86 -7.40 -23.06 1.58
N SER A 87 -8.06 -22.84 2.70
CA SER A 87 -9.29 -22.04 2.80
C SER A 87 -8.93 -20.56 3.04
N VAL A 88 -9.18 -19.74 2.02
CA VAL A 88 -8.90 -18.30 2.05
C VAL A 88 -10.18 -17.51 1.80
N GLU A 89 -10.60 -16.74 2.79
CA GLU A 89 -11.68 -15.76 2.67
C GLU A 89 -11.09 -14.38 2.34
N VAL A 90 -11.76 -13.61 1.48
CA VAL A 90 -11.26 -12.32 1.00
C VAL A 90 -12.21 -11.20 1.41
N GLU A 91 -11.66 -10.22 2.10
CA GLU A 91 -12.34 -9.00 2.49
C GLU A 91 -11.55 -7.75 2.09
N PHE A 92 -12.22 -6.62 2.06
CA PHE A 92 -11.60 -5.34 1.78
C PHE A 92 -12.04 -4.29 2.78
N VAL A 93 -11.10 -3.44 3.19
CA VAL A 93 -11.39 -2.21 3.93
C VAL A 93 -11.01 -1.00 3.08
N ARG A 94 -11.69 0.10 3.32
CA ARG A 94 -11.28 1.40 2.79
C ARG A 94 -11.16 2.39 3.92
N LEU A 95 -9.99 2.95 4.07
CA LEU A 95 -9.68 3.92 5.10
C LEU A 95 -9.41 5.30 4.47
N SER A 96 -9.72 6.35 5.20
CA SER A 96 -9.36 7.72 4.87
C SER A 96 -8.64 8.33 6.05
N SER A 97 -7.43 8.82 5.83
CA SER A 97 -6.76 9.68 6.79
C SER A 97 -7.22 11.12 6.56
N TYR A 98 -8.05 11.65 7.44
CA TYR A 98 -8.47 13.04 7.38
C TYR A 98 -7.28 13.94 7.72
N GLY A 99 -6.86 14.75 6.74
CA GLY A 99 -5.82 15.76 6.97
C GLY A 99 -5.21 16.32 5.69
N LYS A 100 -6.01 17.08 4.89
CA LYS A 100 -5.46 18.10 3.96
C LYS A 100 -4.94 19.35 4.69
N ALA A 101 -5.08 19.44 6.02
CA ALA A 101 -4.55 20.53 6.83
C ALA A 101 -3.21 20.11 7.45
N ARG A 102 -2.28 21.04 7.54
CA ARG A 102 -0.90 20.91 8.08
C ARG A 102 -0.79 20.43 9.54
N THR A 103 -1.89 20.20 10.19
CA THR A 103 -2.02 19.57 11.51
C THR A 103 -2.99 18.40 11.37
N SER A 104 -2.46 17.23 11.02
CA SER A 104 -3.24 16.00 11.01
C SER A 104 -3.65 15.70 12.46
N SER A 105 -4.94 15.76 12.75
CA SER A 105 -5.51 15.29 14.03
C SER A 105 -5.27 13.78 14.25
N GLY A 106 -4.67 13.09 13.29
CA GLY A 106 -4.42 11.65 13.35
C GLY A 106 -5.67 10.77 13.25
N THR A 107 -6.83 11.36 12.97
CA THR A 107 -8.10 10.63 12.91
C THR A 107 -8.16 9.82 11.60
N VAL A 108 -8.25 8.51 11.71
CA VAL A 108 -8.52 7.58 10.61
C VAL A 108 -10.00 7.28 10.58
N THR A 109 -10.64 7.41 9.42
CA THR A 109 -12.06 7.09 9.22
C THR A 109 -12.18 5.86 8.35
N ILE A 110 -13.05 4.92 8.75
CA ILE A 110 -13.39 3.74 7.97
C ILE A 110 -14.50 4.13 7.00
N LEU A 111 -14.23 4.08 5.71
CA LEU A 111 -15.21 4.33 4.65
C LEU A 111 -15.91 3.04 4.19
N LYS A 112 -15.23 1.90 4.25
CA LYS A 112 -15.77 0.55 4.06
C LYS A 112 -15.11 -0.37 5.08
N ASP A 113 -15.92 -1.09 5.82
CA ASP A 113 -15.47 -2.11 6.77
C ASP A 113 -15.64 -3.53 6.22
N ILE A 114 -15.02 -4.50 6.88
CA ILE A 114 -15.23 -5.93 6.61
C ILE A 114 -16.64 -6.34 7.02
N GLN A 115 -17.17 -7.39 6.37
CA GLN A 115 -18.46 -7.99 6.70
C GLN A 115 -18.30 -9.39 7.33
N ALA A 116 -17.16 -10.04 7.08
CA ALA A 116 -16.86 -11.36 7.61
C ALA A 116 -16.78 -11.36 9.14
N ASP A 117 -17.28 -12.44 9.77
CA ASP A 117 -16.99 -12.72 11.17
C ASP A 117 -15.58 -13.30 11.27
N ILE A 118 -14.69 -12.54 11.91
CA ILE A 118 -13.27 -12.89 12.05
C ILE A 118 -12.93 -13.54 13.40
N ARG A 119 -13.90 -13.74 14.28
CA ARG A 119 -13.66 -14.37 15.60
C ARG A 119 -13.08 -15.77 15.44
N ASN A 120 -12.01 -16.04 16.17
CA ASN A 120 -11.25 -17.30 16.13
C ASN A 120 -10.61 -17.65 14.76
N LYS A 121 -10.68 -16.75 13.74
CA LYS A 121 -9.98 -16.92 12.47
C LYS A 121 -8.62 -16.23 12.46
N HIS A 122 -7.73 -16.63 11.56
CA HIS A 122 -6.47 -15.96 11.33
C HIS A 122 -6.66 -14.84 10.30
N VAL A 123 -6.28 -13.62 10.66
CA VAL A 123 -6.44 -12.44 9.80
C VAL A 123 -5.09 -11.97 9.28
N LEU A 124 -4.98 -11.76 7.96
CA LEU A 124 -3.83 -11.16 7.30
C LEU A 124 -4.24 -9.83 6.68
N ILE A 125 -3.73 -8.71 7.19
CA ILE A 125 -3.91 -7.39 6.60
C ILE A 125 -2.94 -7.26 5.42
N VAL A 126 -3.45 -7.02 4.23
CA VAL A 126 -2.66 -6.91 2.98
C VAL A 126 -2.59 -5.45 2.55
N GLU A 127 -1.37 -4.92 2.47
CA GLU A 127 -1.06 -3.55 2.08
C GLU A 127 0.03 -3.54 1.02
N GLU A 128 -0.05 -2.67 0.01
CA GLU A 128 0.97 -2.59 -1.04
C GLU A 128 2.25 -1.93 -0.55
N ILE A 129 2.11 -0.90 0.29
CA ILE A 129 3.25 -0.15 0.84
C ILE A 129 2.94 0.40 2.22
N ILE A 130 3.90 0.30 3.12
CA ILE A 130 3.79 0.88 4.45
C ILE A 130 4.74 2.08 4.57
N ASP A 131 4.16 3.26 4.79
CA ASP A 131 4.88 4.51 5.12
C ASP A 131 4.96 4.72 6.64
N SER A 132 4.23 5.68 7.17
CA SER A 132 4.24 6.03 8.60
C SER A 132 3.70 4.94 9.54
N GLY A 133 2.92 4.01 9.02
CA GLY A 133 2.27 2.93 9.77
C GLY A 133 1.01 3.34 10.54
N ARG A 134 0.66 4.62 10.63
CA ARG A 134 -0.46 5.11 11.47
C ARG A 134 -1.81 4.50 11.08
N THR A 135 -2.14 4.52 9.80
CA THR A 135 -3.40 3.97 9.28
C THR A 135 -3.47 2.47 9.53
N LEU A 136 -2.35 1.79 9.30
CA LEU A 136 -2.24 0.35 9.47
C LEU A 136 -2.31 -0.06 10.95
N LYS A 137 -1.70 0.73 11.86
CA LYS A 137 -1.81 0.51 13.32
C LYS A 137 -3.26 0.61 13.79
N PHE A 138 -3.99 1.63 13.33
CA PHE A 138 -5.41 1.78 13.63
C PHE A 138 -6.21 0.56 13.17
N LEU A 139 -6.00 0.09 11.93
CA LEU A 139 -6.68 -1.08 11.41
C LEU A 139 -6.32 -2.35 12.18
N TYR A 140 -5.03 -2.55 12.45
CA TYR A 140 -4.54 -3.69 13.23
C TYR A 140 -5.20 -3.76 14.61
N ASP A 141 -5.22 -2.67 15.37
CA ASP A 141 -5.81 -2.62 16.71
C ASP A 141 -7.33 -2.87 16.66
N ARG A 142 -8.00 -2.31 15.66
CA ARG A 142 -9.44 -2.51 15.45
C ARG A 142 -9.77 -3.99 15.17
N LEU A 143 -9.06 -4.62 14.24
CA LEU A 143 -9.31 -6.02 13.90
C LEU A 143 -8.96 -6.94 15.07
N LYS A 144 -7.87 -6.66 15.79
CA LYS A 144 -7.48 -7.41 16.98
C LYS A 144 -8.54 -7.37 18.09
N ALA A 145 -9.22 -6.23 18.26
CA ALA A 145 -10.30 -6.07 19.24
C ALA A 145 -11.54 -6.92 18.91
N ALA A 146 -11.72 -7.39 17.68
CA ALA A 146 -12.83 -8.26 17.29
C ALA A 146 -12.63 -9.74 17.67
N GLY A 147 -11.50 -10.11 18.30
CA GLY A 147 -11.25 -11.45 18.83
C GLY A 147 -10.84 -12.51 17.80
N PRO A 148 -10.03 -12.20 16.78
CA PRO A 148 -9.47 -13.21 15.89
C PRO A 148 -8.44 -14.09 16.62
N ALA A 149 -8.13 -15.26 16.07
CA ALA A 149 -7.06 -16.13 16.55
C ALA A 149 -5.69 -15.48 16.41
N SER A 150 -5.46 -14.76 15.32
CA SER A 150 -4.29 -13.91 15.11
C SER A 150 -4.59 -12.76 14.14
N VAL A 151 -3.81 -11.67 14.22
CA VAL A 151 -3.75 -10.62 13.20
C VAL A 151 -2.29 -10.42 12.85
N GLU A 152 -1.96 -10.57 11.58
CA GLU A 152 -0.62 -10.31 11.05
C GLU A 152 -0.71 -9.38 9.86
N ILE A 153 0.42 -8.77 9.49
CA ILE A 153 0.51 -7.80 8.39
C ILE A 153 1.41 -8.34 7.30
N VAL A 154 0.93 -8.20 6.07
CA VAL A 154 1.60 -8.58 4.83
C VAL A 154 1.75 -7.32 3.99
N THR A 155 2.98 -7.01 3.58
CA THR A 155 3.23 -5.87 2.68
C THR A 155 4.17 -6.24 1.55
N LEU A 156 3.93 -5.68 0.36
CA LEU A 156 4.87 -5.82 -0.74
C LEU A 156 6.09 -4.94 -0.52
N LEU A 157 5.88 -3.68 -0.08
CA LEU A 157 6.94 -2.69 0.14
C LEU A 157 6.89 -2.13 1.56
N ASP A 158 8.04 -2.04 2.21
CA ASP A 158 8.16 -1.47 3.55
C ASP A 158 9.18 -0.33 3.59
N LYS A 159 8.71 0.89 3.85
CA LYS A 159 9.55 2.05 4.15
C LYS A 159 9.85 2.11 5.64
N ALA A 160 10.66 1.19 6.15
CA ALA A 160 10.96 1.08 7.58
C ALA A 160 11.48 2.39 8.18
N SER A 161 12.27 3.17 7.44
CA SER A 161 12.82 4.47 7.88
C SER A 161 11.76 5.57 8.06
N LYS A 162 10.57 5.42 7.46
CA LYS A 162 9.44 6.36 7.59
C LYS A 162 8.50 6.02 8.73
N ARG A 163 8.68 4.90 9.38
CA ARG A 163 7.81 4.41 10.43
C ARG A 163 7.80 5.38 11.62
N VAL A 164 6.64 5.89 11.98
CA VAL A 164 6.44 6.78 13.14
C VAL A 164 5.67 6.13 14.28
N VAL A 165 5.04 4.97 13.99
CA VAL A 165 4.39 4.12 14.99
C VAL A 165 4.82 2.68 14.77
N ASP A 166 5.02 1.95 15.85
CA ASP A 166 5.37 0.54 15.78
C ASP A 166 4.18 -0.30 15.31
N VAL A 167 4.40 -1.09 14.26
CA VAL A 167 3.41 -1.98 13.67
C VAL A 167 4.10 -3.32 13.40
N PRO A 168 3.55 -4.45 13.90
CA PRO A 168 4.17 -5.76 13.72
C PRO A 168 3.96 -6.27 12.29
N VAL A 169 4.90 -5.97 11.39
CA VAL A 169 4.86 -6.47 10.02
C VAL A 169 5.58 -7.81 9.95
N LYS A 170 4.83 -8.86 9.66
CA LYS A 170 5.38 -10.23 9.65
C LYS A 170 5.93 -10.62 8.29
N TYR A 171 5.23 -10.28 7.20
CA TYR A 171 5.63 -10.66 5.85
C TYR A 171 5.94 -9.41 5.03
N VAL A 172 7.17 -9.31 4.54
CA VAL A 172 7.67 -8.17 3.78
C VAL A 172 8.28 -8.65 2.48
N GLY A 173 7.79 -8.14 1.35
CA GLY A 173 8.36 -8.44 0.04
C GLY A 173 9.71 -7.77 -0.15
N ARG A 174 9.79 -6.46 0.09
CA ARG A 174 11.03 -5.69 0.00
C ARG A 174 11.01 -4.48 0.94
N THR A 175 12.07 -4.30 1.70
CA THR A 175 12.34 -3.04 2.41
C THR A 175 12.95 -2.05 1.44
N ILE A 176 12.48 -0.81 1.48
CA ILE A 176 12.83 0.25 0.54
C ILE A 176 13.12 1.57 1.27
N ASP A 177 13.89 2.44 0.61
CA ASP A 177 14.10 3.81 1.05
C ASP A 177 12.86 4.68 0.83
N ASP A 178 12.91 5.92 1.36
CA ASP A 178 11.84 6.89 1.18
C ASP A 178 11.86 7.50 -0.21
N GLN A 179 11.19 6.84 -1.14
CA GLN A 179 11.00 7.29 -2.51
C GLN A 179 9.52 7.37 -2.84
N PHE A 180 9.16 8.28 -3.75
CA PHE A 180 7.80 8.32 -4.29
C PHE A 180 7.69 7.29 -5.42
N LEU A 181 6.83 6.32 -5.23
CA LEU A 181 6.64 5.18 -6.14
C LEU A 181 5.27 5.19 -6.78
N VAL A 182 5.19 4.70 -8.02
CA VAL A 182 3.95 4.54 -8.78
C VAL A 182 3.97 3.22 -9.56
N GLY A 183 2.79 2.71 -9.88
CA GLY A 183 2.62 1.44 -10.60
C GLY A 183 2.29 0.28 -9.66
N TYR A 184 1.75 -0.80 -10.23
CA TYR A 184 1.33 -2.00 -9.51
C TYR A 184 0.50 -1.70 -8.26
N GLY A 185 -0.60 -0.96 -8.44
CA GLY A 185 -1.49 -0.52 -7.36
C GLY A 185 -1.18 0.87 -6.81
N LEU A 186 0.08 1.28 -6.76
CA LEU A 186 0.50 2.61 -6.35
C LEU A 186 0.10 3.67 -7.39
N ASP A 187 -0.30 4.85 -6.92
CA ASP A 187 -0.83 5.88 -7.79
C ASP A 187 -0.08 7.21 -7.77
N LEU A 188 -0.32 7.95 -8.83
CA LEU A 188 -0.09 9.38 -8.93
C LEU A 188 -1.42 10.03 -9.31
N GLU A 189 -2.05 10.77 -8.37
CA GLU A 189 -3.34 11.45 -8.60
C GLU A 189 -4.42 10.49 -9.17
N GLU A 190 -4.55 9.31 -8.60
CA GLU A 190 -5.46 8.22 -9.00
C GLU A 190 -5.11 7.52 -10.33
N HIS A 191 -3.99 7.86 -10.96
CA HIS A 191 -3.51 7.25 -12.20
C HIS A 191 -2.33 6.28 -11.96
N ALA A 192 -1.90 5.58 -13.00
CA ALA A 192 -0.74 4.68 -13.03
C ALA A 192 -0.87 3.37 -12.23
N ARG A 193 -1.93 3.12 -11.47
CA ARG A 193 -2.10 1.86 -10.71
C ARG A 193 -2.03 0.60 -11.59
N ASN A 194 -2.41 0.72 -12.86
CA ASN A 194 -2.47 -0.36 -13.85
C ASN A 194 -1.12 -0.71 -14.49
N LEU A 195 -0.05 0.01 -14.18
CA LEU A 195 1.28 -0.31 -14.69
C LEU A 195 1.79 -1.63 -14.09
N PRO A 196 2.39 -2.53 -14.89
CA PRO A 196 2.83 -3.82 -14.40
C PRO A 196 4.10 -3.76 -13.54
N ASP A 197 4.92 -2.74 -13.75
CA ASP A 197 6.17 -2.48 -13.04
C ASP A 197 5.96 -1.35 -12.01
N ILE A 198 6.88 -1.24 -11.05
CA ILE A 198 6.93 -0.10 -10.12
C ILE A 198 8.05 0.85 -10.57
N TYR A 199 7.76 2.15 -10.52
CA TYR A 199 8.65 3.24 -10.94
C TYR A 199 8.82 4.25 -9.81
N TYR A 200 9.99 4.87 -9.73
CA TYR A 200 10.19 6.04 -8.87
C TYR A 200 10.27 7.33 -9.69
N LEU A 201 9.78 8.41 -9.10
CA LEU A 201 9.82 9.75 -9.66
C LEU A 201 11.24 10.32 -9.51
N LYS A 202 11.87 10.69 -10.63
CA LYS A 202 13.10 11.47 -10.60
C LYS A 202 12.75 12.91 -10.22
N TYR A 203 13.25 13.37 -9.09
CA TYR A 203 13.17 14.80 -8.82
C TYR A 203 14.15 15.51 -9.78
N PRO A 204 13.71 16.50 -10.56
CA PRO A 204 14.65 17.33 -11.31
C PRO A 204 15.56 18.03 -10.30
N ASN A 205 16.87 17.87 -10.46
CA ASN A 205 17.88 18.62 -9.74
C ASN A 205 17.72 20.12 -9.97
#